data_c6d80ad94d5cdb1071860a165e21cb91
#
_entry.id   c6d80ad94d5cdb1071860a165e21cb91
#
_cell.length_a   1.000
_cell.length_b   1.000
_cell.length_c   1.000
_cell.angle_alpha   90.00
_cell.angle_beta   90.00
_cell.angle_gamma   90.00
#
_symmetry.space_group_name_H-M   'P 1'
#
loop_
_entity.id
_entity.type
_entity.pdbx_description
1 polymer ?
#
loop_
_entity_poly.entity_id
_entity_poly.type
_entity_poly.pdbx_seq_one_letter_code
_entity_poly.pdbx_strand_id
1 'polypeptide(L)'
;MFFPRLTKQQPRKRPVRRRDRFPTEIRKPGIRRIKIEMEDDTIDAFDGSRSGVGRILHRLGPSGKYFLVSIIIAMMITIITIYYDQRKVSLVTGEAHYTAGQIRLGQSLYSANCAFCHGDNLEGKADWDKIYRKGRRPPTPLKESGRIVQMTDQDVFDIIKYGGQPFSPDGYKNNMPGFEMQLDNKSIWAILAFIKSR
;
A
#
# COMPACT_ATOMS: atom_id res chain seq x y z
N MET A 1 -13.29 -43.61 38.81
CA MET A 1 -12.98 -42.16 38.65
C MET A 1 -14.14 -41.52 37.92
N PHE A 2 -14.97 -40.77 38.65
CA PHE A 2 -16.15 -40.07 38.09
C PHE A 2 -15.75 -38.65 37.70
N PHE A 3 -15.95 -38.31 36.43
CA PHE A 3 -15.86 -36.89 35.96
C PHE A 3 -17.22 -36.22 36.08
N PRO A 4 -17.36 -35.06 36.73
CA PRO A 4 -18.62 -34.33 36.76
C PRO A 4 -18.82 -33.57 35.43
N ARG A 5 -20.02 -33.71 34.87
CA ARG A 5 -20.50 -32.94 33.69
C ARG A 5 -20.64 -31.47 34.04
N LEU A 6 -19.94 -30.61 33.32
CA LEU A 6 -20.15 -29.17 33.34
C LEU A 6 -21.45 -28.83 32.58
N THR A 7 -22.45 -28.39 33.32
CA THR A 7 -23.69 -27.84 32.79
C THR A 7 -23.45 -26.44 32.24
N LYS A 8 -23.69 -26.23 30.93
CA LYS A 8 -23.70 -24.93 30.27
C LYS A 8 -24.84 -24.08 30.83
N GLN A 9 -24.52 -23.05 31.59
CA GLN A 9 -25.51 -22.01 31.94
C GLN A 9 -25.73 -21.10 30.73
N GLN A 10 -26.98 -21.02 30.28
CA GLN A 10 -27.42 -20.05 29.27
C GLN A 10 -27.53 -18.64 29.87
N PRO A 11 -27.08 -17.60 29.17
CA PRO A 11 -27.23 -16.23 29.63
C PRO A 11 -28.71 -15.80 29.61
N ARG A 12 -29.20 -15.31 30.75
CA ARG A 12 -30.56 -14.73 30.95
C ARG A 12 -30.71 -13.50 30.06
N LYS A 13 -31.70 -13.51 29.19
CA LYS A 13 -32.14 -12.33 28.41
C LYS A 13 -32.72 -11.28 29.37
N ARG A 14 -32.16 -10.07 29.40
CA ARG A 14 -32.72 -8.92 30.13
C ARG A 14 -34.02 -8.46 29.44
N PRO A 15 -35.09 -8.13 30.18
CA PRO A 15 -36.31 -7.61 29.60
C PRO A 15 -36.06 -6.20 29.02
N VAL A 16 -36.53 -5.98 27.78
CA VAL A 16 -36.54 -4.68 27.14
C VAL A 16 -37.54 -3.77 27.87
N ARG A 17 -37.05 -2.70 28.48
CA ARG A 17 -37.86 -1.64 29.06
C ARG A 17 -38.68 -0.95 27.96
N ARG A 18 -40.01 -1.06 28.01
CA ARG A 18 -40.92 -0.24 27.19
C ARG A 18 -40.65 1.23 27.48
N ARG A 19 -40.30 2.00 26.43
CA ARG A 19 -40.28 3.45 26.52
C ARG A 19 -41.69 3.96 26.70
N ASP A 20 -41.85 4.71 27.77
CA ASP A 20 -43.10 5.37 28.11
C ASP A 20 -43.51 6.35 27.01
N ARG A 21 -44.79 6.30 26.71
CA ARG A 21 -45.50 7.18 25.77
C ARG A 21 -45.34 8.63 26.25
N PHE A 22 -44.75 9.46 25.42
CA PHE A 22 -44.81 10.91 25.58
C PHE A 22 -46.25 11.38 25.39
N PRO A 23 -46.78 12.27 26.27
CA PRO A 23 -48.10 12.84 26.09
C PRO A 23 -48.08 13.81 24.89
N THR A 24 -48.85 13.49 23.87
CA THR A 24 -49.19 14.38 22.76
C THR A 24 -50.33 15.29 23.20
N GLU A 25 -50.01 16.46 23.73
CA GLU A 25 -50.89 17.63 23.65
C GLU A 25 -50.17 18.88 24.11
N ILE A 26 -49.42 19.53 23.19
CA ILE A 26 -49.04 20.93 23.37
C ILE A 26 -50.06 21.78 22.60
N ARG A 27 -51.04 22.30 23.33
CA ARG A 27 -51.96 23.33 22.85
C ARG A 27 -51.16 24.57 22.43
N LYS A 28 -51.09 24.84 21.13
CA LYS A 28 -50.40 26.03 20.59
C LYS A 28 -51.27 27.26 20.85
N PRO A 29 -50.79 28.31 21.56
CA PRO A 29 -51.47 29.60 21.58
C PRO A 29 -51.36 30.24 20.18
N GLY A 30 -52.45 30.90 19.77
CA GLY A 30 -52.71 31.47 18.46
C GLY A 30 -51.54 32.27 17.86
N ILE A 31 -50.92 31.70 16.88
CA ILE A 31 -50.00 32.42 16.00
C ILE A 31 -50.90 33.11 14.93
N ARG A 32 -51.01 34.45 15.01
CA ARG A 32 -51.56 35.24 13.92
C ARG A 32 -50.77 34.85 12.66
N ARG A 33 -51.54 34.46 11.67
CA ARG A 33 -51.01 34.16 10.32
C ARG A 33 -50.46 35.46 9.75
N ILE A 34 -49.18 35.73 9.88
CA ILE A 34 -48.47 36.76 9.14
C ILE A 34 -48.46 36.26 7.72
N LYS A 35 -49.21 36.94 6.83
CA LYS A 35 -49.11 36.81 5.40
C LYS A 35 -47.73 37.36 5.05
N ILE A 36 -46.76 36.51 4.97
CA ILE A 36 -45.51 36.85 4.30
C ILE A 36 -45.87 36.79 2.83
N GLU A 37 -46.15 37.94 2.24
CA GLU A 37 -46.01 38.09 0.82
C GLU A 37 -44.54 37.78 0.56
N MET A 38 -44.28 36.58 0.02
CA MET A 38 -43.06 36.30 -0.65
C MET A 38 -43.07 37.20 -1.90
N GLU A 39 -42.51 38.35 -1.74
CA GLU A 39 -41.98 39.10 -2.86
C GLU A 39 -41.00 38.07 -3.51
N ASP A 40 -41.34 37.71 -4.71
CA ASP A 40 -40.55 36.88 -5.61
C ASP A 40 -39.31 37.70 -5.99
N ASP A 41 -38.44 37.92 -4.98
CA ASP A 41 -37.06 38.24 -5.23
C ASP A 41 -36.53 37.03 -5.98
N THR A 42 -36.72 37.11 -7.29
CA THR A 42 -35.96 36.30 -8.23
C THR A 42 -34.57 36.15 -7.62
N ILE A 43 -34.30 34.98 -7.10
CA ILE A 43 -32.93 34.54 -6.89
C ILE A 43 -32.33 34.68 -8.29
N ASP A 44 -31.75 35.88 -8.51
CA ASP A 44 -30.88 36.08 -9.65
C ASP A 44 -29.94 34.92 -9.61
N ALA A 45 -30.28 33.95 -10.43
CA ALA A 45 -29.53 32.75 -10.64
C ALA A 45 -28.08 33.21 -10.64
N PHE A 46 -27.31 32.70 -9.72
CA PHE A 46 -25.86 32.81 -9.66
C PHE A 46 -25.37 32.73 -11.10
N ASP A 47 -25.31 33.91 -11.75
CA ASP A 47 -24.62 34.09 -13.02
C ASP A 47 -23.14 33.89 -12.68
N GLY A 48 -22.82 32.62 -12.47
CA GLY A 48 -21.46 32.17 -12.38
C GLY A 48 -20.82 32.69 -13.63
N SER A 49 -20.08 33.79 -13.47
CA SER A 49 -19.25 34.40 -14.50
C SER A 49 -18.80 33.28 -15.42
N ARG A 50 -19.42 33.16 -16.58
CA ARG A 50 -19.11 32.15 -17.58
C ARG A 50 -17.63 32.25 -17.81
N SER A 51 -16.88 31.38 -17.18
CA SER A 51 -15.43 31.30 -17.34
C SER A 51 -15.15 31.36 -18.84
N GLY A 52 -14.09 32.10 -19.23
CA GLY A 52 -13.78 32.30 -20.66
C GLY A 52 -13.87 31.05 -21.51
N VAL A 53 -13.66 29.87 -20.88
CA VAL A 53 -13.81 28.53 -21.44
C VAL A 53 -15.25 28.26 -21.92
N GLY A 54 -16.28 28.63 -21.17
CA GLY A 54 -17.68 28.40 -21.58
C GLY A 54 -18.07 29.17 -22.84
N ARG A 55 -17.55 30.41 -23.01
CA ARG A 55 -17.79 31.22 -24.22
C ARG A 55 -17.07 30.63 -25.44
N ILE A 56 -15.89 30.07 -25.28
CA ILE A 56 -15.14 29.41 -26.35
C ILE A 56 -15.86 28.11 -26.78
N LEU A 57 -16.32 27.32 -25.83
CA LEU A 57 -17.04 26.08 -26.12
C LEU A 57 -18.37 26.29 -26.83
N HIS A 58 -19.05 27.40 -26.55
CA HIS A 58 -20.33 27.72 -27.21
C HIS A 58 -20.14 28.18 -28.68
N ARG A 59 -18.98 28.75 -29.02
CA ARG A 59 -18.63 29.14 -30.40
C ARG A 59 -18.23 27.99 -31.30
N LEU A 60 -17.82 26.86 -30.71
CA LEU A 60 -17.46 25.66 -31.44
C LEU A 60 -18.75 24.91 -31.85
N GLY A 61 -18.94 24.72 -33.13
CA GLY A 61 -20.00 23.85 -33.64
C GLY A 61 -19.87 22.41 -33.08
N PRO A 62 -20.88 21.56 -33.30
CA PRO A 62 -20.86 20.21 -32.73
C PRO A 62 -19.57 19.41 -33.06
N SER A 63 -19.04 19.57 -34.29
CA SER A 63 -17.75 18.95 -34.69
C SER A 63 -16.56 19.46 -33.88
N GLY A 64 -16.51 20.73 -33.52
CA GLY A 64 -15.44 21.28 -32.69
C GLY A 64 -15.44 20.78 -31.26
N LYS A 65 -16.63 20.51 -30.70
CA LYS A 65 -16.75 19.91 -29.37
C LYS A 65 -16.21 18.48 -29.33
N TYR A 66 -16.51 17.66 -30.33
CA TYR A 66 -15.97 16.29 -30.44
C TYR A 66 -14.44 16.31 -30.61
N PHE A 67 -13.90 17.28 -31.38
CA PHE A 67 -12.47 17.43 -31.55
C PHE A 67 -11.77 17.77 -30.22
N LEU A 68 -12.31 18.69 -29.43
CA LEU A 68 -11.76 18.99 -28.10
C LEU A 68 -11.82 17.79 -27.14
N VAL A 69 -12.94 17.05 -27.14
CA VAL A 69 -13.07 15.85 -26.33
C VAL A 69 -12.02 14.80 -26.74
N SER A 70 -11.78 14.61 -28.03
CA SER A 70 -10.77 13.66 -28.52
C SER A 70 -9.35 14.05 -28.10
N ILE A 71 -9.03 15.35 -28.10
CA ILE A 71 -7.73 15.86 -27.60
C ILE A 71 -7.58 15.56 -26.11
N ILE A 72 -8.61 15.83 -25.32
CA ILE A 72 -8.57 15.59 -23.86
C ILE A 72 -8.38 14.08 -23.57
N ILE A 73 -9.09 13.22 -24.31
CA ILE A 73 -8.94 11.76 -24.16
C ILE A 73 -7.52 11.33 -24.57
N ALA A 74 -6.99 11.84 -25.68
CA ALA A 74 -5.64 11.55 -26.10
C ALA A 74 -4.58 11.99 -25.07
N MET A 75 -4.73 13.20 -24.50
CA MET A 75 -3.87 13.65 -23.41
C MET A 75 -3.97 12.78 -22.17
N MET A 76 -5.18 12.40 -21.77
CA MET A 76 -5.38 11.50 -20.63
C MET A 76 -4.70 10.16 -20.86
N ILE A 77 -4.87 9.55 -22.04
CA ILE A 77 -4.21 8.30 -22.40
C ILE A 77 -2.69 8.46 -22.35
N THR A 78 -2.16 9.55 -22.89
CA THR A 78 -0.72 9.83 -22.87
C THR A 78 -0.18 9.98 -21.44
N ILE A 79 -0.89 10.70 -20.58
CA ILE A 79 -0.51 10.86 -19.16
C ILE A 79 -0.55 9.50 -18.44
N ILE A 80 -1.58 8.71 -18.69
CA ILE A 80 -1.74 7.40 -18.12
C ILE A 80 -0.61 6.46 -18.59
N THR A 81 -0.28 6.45 -19.87
CA THR A 81 0.81 5.62 -20.41
C THR A 81 2.16 6.03 -19.83
N ILE A 82 2.47 7.33 -19.76
CA ILE A 82 3.69 7.83 -19.12
C ILE A 82 3.74 7.42 -17.64
N TYR A 83 2.63 7.56 -16.92
CA TYR A 83 2.55 7.18 -15.50
C TYR A 83 2.80 5.68 -15.27
N TYR A 84 2.22 4.83 -16.12
CA TYR A 84 2.45 3.38 -16.04
C TYR A 84 3.84 2.97 -16.54
N ASP A 85 4.39 3.67 -17.52
CA ASP A 85 5.71 3.38 -18.06
C ASP A 85 6.81 3.75 -17.06
N GLN A 86 6.70 4.89 -16.38
CA GLN A 86 7.62 5.23 -15.30
C GLN A 86 7.63 4.20 -14.16
N ARG A 87 6.49 3.56 -13.89
CA ARG A 87 6.46 2.45 -12.93
C ARG A 87 7.17 1.20 -13.43
N LYS A 88 7.12 0.92 -14.73
CA LYS A 88 7.81 -0.23 -15.35
C LYS A 88 9.32 0.01 -15.51
N VAL A 89 9.71 1.22 -15.86
CA VAL A 89 11.13 1.57 -16.03
C VAL A 89 11.90 1.44 -14.70
N SER A 90 11.28 1.74 -13.57
CA SER A 90 11.89 1.49 -12.25
C SER A 90 12.12 -0.01 -11.95
N LEU A 91 11.47 -0.90 -12.70
CA LEU A 91 11.61 -2.35 -12.53
C LEU A 91 12.60 -3.00 -13.51
N VAL A 92 12.97 -2.31 -14.61
CA VAL A 92 13.73 -2.93 -15.72
C VAL A 92 15.15 -2.37 -15.85
N THR A 93 15.42 -1.14 -15.43
CA THR A 93 16.71 -0.48 -15.69
C THR A 93 17.78 -0.65 -14.61
N GLY A 94 17.58 -1.52 -13.61
CA GLY A 94 18.65 -1.87 -12.64
C GLY A 94 19.20 -0.72 -11.79
N GLU A 95 18.84 0.51 -12.07
CA GLU A 95 19.11 1.70 -11.25
C GLU A 95 17.82 2.11 -10.54
N ALA A 96 17.38 1.29 -9.60
CA ALA A 96 16.32 1.69 -8.70
C ALA A 96 16.81 2.89 -7.90
N HIS A 97 16.34 4.08 -8.23
CA HIS A 97 16.58 5.29 -7.44
C HIS A 97 15.83 5.16 -6.10
N TYR A 98 16.49 4.54 -5.14
CA TYR A 98 15.95 4.41 -3.79
C TYR A 98 15.99 5.77 -3.08
N THR A 99 14.91 6.16 -2.45
CA THR A 99 14.87 7.38 -1.65
C THR A 99 15.70 7.21 -0.36
N ALA A 100 16.27 8.30 0.14
CA ALA A 100 16.98 8.29 1.42
C ALA A 100 16.10 7.77 2.59
N GLY A 101 14.77 7.97 2.50
CA GLY A 101 13.82 7.42 3.47
C GLY A 101 13.74 5.90 3.42
N GLN A 102 13.67 5.33 2.22
CA GLN A 102 13.66 3.87 2.04
C GLN A 102 14.97 3.24 2.53
N ILE A 103 16.12 3.83 2.21
CA ILE A 103 17.42 3.34 2.67
C ILE A 103 17.51 3.35 4.21
N ARG A 104 17.08 4.42 4.88
CA ARG A 104 17.08 4.50 6.36
C ARG A 104 16.13 3.46 6.98
N LEU A 105 14.92 3.32 6.45
CA LEU A 105 14.00 2.29 6.89
C LEU A 105 14.60 0.89 6.68
N GLY A 106 15.17 0.65 5.51
CA GLY A 106 15.84 -0.60 5.18
C GLY A 106 17.00 -0.92 6.12
N GLN A 107 17.79 0.07 6.49
CA GLN A 107 18.89 -0.09 7.46
C GLN A 107 18.38 -0.57 8.83
N SER A 108 17.32 0.05 9.35
CA SER A 108 16.77 -0.36 10.65
C SER A 108 16.15 -1.76 10.59
N LEU A 109 15.44 -2.09 9.52
CA LEU A 109 14.86 -3.42 9.31
C LEU A 109 15.93 -4.50 9.10
N TYR A 110 16.99 -4.17 8.36
CA TYR A 110 18.15 -5.05 8.16
C TYR A 110 18.83 -5.38 9.50
N SER A 111 19.14 -4.37 10.31
CA SER A 111 19.76 -4.56 11.62
C SER A 111 18.93 -5.45 12.53
N ALA A 112 17.60 -5.32 12.49
CA ALA A 112 16.70 -6.10 13.32
C ALA A 112 16.53 -7.56 12.86
N ASN A 113 16.61 -7.84 11.55
CA ASN A 113 16.19 -9.15 11.00
C ASN A 113 17.32 -9.90 10.28
N CYS A 114 18.35 -9.24 9.79
CA CYS A 114 19.31 -9.80 8.86
C CYS A 114 20.75 -9.80 9.40
N ALA A 115 21.13 -8.77 10.17
CA ALA A 115 22.49 -8.54 10.61
C ALA A 115 23.08 -9.67 11.45
N PHE A 116 22.25 -10.35 12.25
CA PHE A 116 22.68 -11.52 13.05
C PHE A 116 23.38 -12.59 12.20
N CYS A 117 22.87 -12.81 10.98
CA CYS A 117 23.41 -13.79 10.06
C CYS A 117 24.38 -13.19 9.05
N HIS A 118 24.03 -12.04 8.47
CA HIS A 118 24.75 -11.45 7.34
C HIS A 118 25.78 -10.40 7.74
N GLY A 119 25.90 -10.10 9.05
CA GLY A 119 26.84 -9.12 9.58
C GLY A 119 26.28 -7.69 9.51
N ASP A 120 26.72 -6.82 10.40
CA ASP A 120 26.27 -5.42 10.47
C ASP A 120 26.68 -4.59 9.25
N ASN A 121 27.79 -4.97 8.60
CA ASN A 121 28.35 -4.33 7.42
C ASN A 121 28.16 -5.18 6.16
N LEU A 122 27.16 -6.06 6.11
CA LEU A 122 26.87 -6.92 4.97
C LEU A 122 28.00 -7.93 4.64
N GLU A 123 28.93 -8.15 5.55
CA GLU A 123 30.15 -8.96 5.34
C GLU A 123 29.90 -10.47 5.27
N GLY A 124 28.75 -10.93 5.76
CA GLY A 124 28.46 -12.35 5.87
C GLY A 124 29.27 -13.04 6.98
N LYS A 125 29.39 -14.34 6.88
CA LYS A 125 30.23 -15.16 7.79
C LYS A 125 31.52 -15.56 7.11
N ALA A 126 32.59 -15.76 7.91
CA ALA A 126 33.84 -16.32 7.41
C ALA A 126 33.59 -17.65 6.68
N ASP A 127 34.40 -17.89 5.65
CA ASP A 127 34.32 -19.12 4.82
C ASP A 127 32.95 -19.37 4.16
N TRP A 128 32.20 -18.31 3.88
CA TRP A 128 30.86 -18.39 3.29
C TRP A 128 30.81 -19.15 1.94
N ASP A 129 31.92 -19.20 1.20
CA ASP A 129 32.09 -19.86 -0.09
C ASP A 129 32.36 -21.38 0.07
N LYS A 130 32.79 -21.82 1.27
CA LYS A 130 33.08 -23.22 1.53
C LYS A 130 31.83 -24.03 1.81
N ILE A 131 31.78 -25.22 1.27
CA ILE A 131 30.70 -26.18 1.55
C ILE A 131 31.08 -26.96 2.81
N TYR A 132 30.31 -26.80 3.87
CA TYR A 132 30.45 -27.60 5.08
C TYR A 132 29.87 -29.01 4.92
N ARG A 133 30.30 -29.92 5.78
CA ARG A 133 29.67 -31.27 5.88
C ARG A 133 28.16 -31.13 5.99
N LYS A 134 27.38 -31.92 5.22
CA LYS A 134 25.91 -31.89 5.10
C LYS A 134 25.33 -30.81 4.15
N GLY A 135 26.13 -30.32 3.20
CA GLY A 135 25.62 -29.43 2.14
C GLY A 135 25.19 -28.04 2.61
N ARG A 136 25.61 -27.59 3.78
CA ARG A 136 25.31 -26.21 4.27
C ARG A 136 26.42 -25.25 3.94
N ARG A 137 26.07 -24.02 3.66
CA ARG A 137 27.02 -22.90 3.60
C ARG A 137 26.65 -21.85 4.64
N PRO A 138 27.66 -21.13 5.18
CA PRO A 138 27.39 -19.97 6.01
C PRO A 138 26.64 -18.86 5.25
N PRO A 139 26.01 -17.92 5.96
CA PRO A 139 25.41 -16.74 5.34
C PRO A 139 26.41 -15.98 4.47
N THR A 140 26.01 -15.72 3.23
CA THR A 140 26.87 -15.05 2.24
C THR A 140 26.95 -13.55 2.52
N PRO A 141 28.04 -12.87 2.11
CA PRO A 141 28.06 -11.40 2.02
C PRO A 141 26.94 -10.87 1.15
N LEU A 142 26.37 -9.72 1.54
CA LEU A 142 25.35 -9.01 0.79
C LEU A 142 25.92 -7.74 0.14
N LYS A 143 27.17 -7.78 -0.28
CA LYS A 143 27.91 -6.74 -0.99
C LYS A 143 28.68 -7.33 -2.16
N GLU A 144 29.49 -6.53 -2.85
CA GLU A 144 30.19 -6.90 -4.09
C GLU A 144 30.94 -8.25 -4.04
N SER A 145 31.45 -8.63 -2.87
CA SER A 145 32.10 -9.93 -2.69
C SER A 145 31.15 -11.13 -2.66
N GLY A 146 29.86 -10.90 -2.57
CA GLY A 146 28.80 -11.93 -2.49
C GLY A 146 28.13 -12.23 -3.81
N ARG A 147 27.28 -13.25 -3.80
CA ARG A 147 26.50 -13.67 -4.97
C ARG A 147 25.39 -12.68 -5.38
N ILE A 148 25.03 -11.77 -4.48
CA ILE A 148 23.93 -10.83 -4.67
C ILE A 148 24.13 -9.94 -5.91
N VAL A 149 25.37 -9.68 -6.31
CA VAL A 149 25.72 -8.86 -7.49
C VAL A 149 25.23 -9.49 -8.80
N GLN A 150 25.09 -10.80 -8.82
CA GLN A 150 24.65 -11.57 -10.01
C GLN A 150 23.13 -11.81 -10.02
N MET A 151 22.41 -11.34 -9.00
CA MET A 151 20.98 -11.57 -8.83
C MET A 151 20.20 -10.33 -9.21
N THR A 152 19.03 -10.54 -9.82
CA THR A 152 18.09 -9.44 -10.04
C THR A 152 17.49 -8.99 -8.72
N ASP A 153 16.99 -7.76 -8.67
CA ASP A 153 16.32 -7.24 -7.48
C ASP A 153 15.08 -8.10 -7.09
N GLN A 154 14.40 -8.64 -8.09
CA GLN A 154 13.27 -9.54 -7.85
C GLN A 154 13.70 -10.86 -7.23
N ASP A 155 14.81 -11.46 -7.70
CA ASP A 155 15.34 -12.70 -7.11
C ASP A 155 15.69 -12.50 -5.63
N VAL A 156 16.34 -11.37 -5.31
CA VAL A 156 16.69 -11.03 -3.93
C VAL A 156 15.45 -10.79 -3.09
N PHE A 157 14.47 -10.07 -3.63
CA PHE A 157 13.18 -9.87 -2.98
C PHE A 157 12.49 -11.19 -2.65
N ASP A 158 12.43 -12.10 -3.62
CA ASP A 158 11.76 -13.40 -3.45
C ASP A 158 12.50 -14.29 -2.45
N ILE A 159 13.84 -14.27 -2.43
CA ILE A 159 14.65 -14.98 -1.44
C ILE A 159 14.40 -14.43 -0.03
N ILE A 160 14.30 -13.11 0.14
CA ILE A 160 13.96 -12.52 1.44
C ILE A 160 12.55 -12.94 1.85
N LYS A 161 11.61 -12.86 0.92
CA LYS A 161 10.20 -13.13 1.20
C LYS A 161 9.95 -14.59 1.55
N TYR A 162 10.41 -15.51 0.72
CA TYR A 162 10.09 -16.93 0.83
C TYR A 162 11.20 -17.78 1.49
N GLY A 163 12.34 -17.16 1.80
CA GLY A 163 13.50 -17.85 2.34
C GLY A 163 14.40 -18.45 1.27
N GLY A 164 15.57 -18.89 1.69
CA GLY A 164 16.60 -19.37 0.76
C GLY A 164 16.38 -20.79 0.23
N GLN A 165 15.62 -21.63 0.93
CA GLN A 165 15.49 -23.06 0.58
C GLN A 165 14.82 -23.29 -0.78
N PRO A 166 13.73 -22.60 -1.17
CA PRO A 166 13.09 -22.78 -2.48
C PRO A 166 14.00 -22.46 -3.69
N PHE A 167 15.00 -21.62 -3.47
CA PHE A 167 15.93 -21.18 -4.51
C PHE A 167 17.29 -21.88 -4.46
N SER A 168 17.37 -22.95 -3.71
CA SER A 168 18.62 -23.72 -3.52
C SER A 168 18.60 -24.97 -4.35
N PRO A 169 19.79 -25.43 -4.86
CA PRO A 169 19.91 -26.67 -5.60
C PRO A 169 19.48 -27.88 -4.76
N ASP A 170 19.11 -28.96 -5.42
CA ASP A 170 18.78 -30.23 -4.78
C ASP A 170 19.92 -30.72 -3.89
N GLY A 171 19.56 -31.23 -2.71
CA GLY A 171 20.51 -31.68 -1.71
C GLY A 171 21.20 -30.57 -0.89
N TYR A 172 21.00 -29.29 -1.24
CA TYR A 172 21.53 -28.16 -0.47
C TYR A 172 20.55 -27.75 0.64
N LYS A 173 21.05 -27.62 1.86
CA LYS A 173 20.26 -27.15 3.01
C LYS A 173 20.50 -25.66 3.24
N ASN A 174 19.53 -24.84 2.91
CA ASN A 174 19.55 -23.41 3.16
C ASN A 174 18.79 -23.11 4.46
N ASN A 175 19.43 -22.39 5.37
CA ASN A 175 18.84 -22.04 6.67
C ASN A 175 18.28 -20.60 6.69
N MET A 176 18.30 -19.87 5.59
CA MET A 176 17.71 -18.53 5.51
C MET A 176 16.18 -18.65 5.59
N PRO A 177 15.55 -18.10 6.64
CA PRO A 177 14.09 -18.15 6.75
C PRO A 177 13.42 -17.20 5.76
N GLY A 178 12.15 -17.45 5.44
CA GLY A 178 11.29 -16.48 4.76
C GLY A 178 10.69 -15.49 5.74
N PHE A 179 10.51 -14.27 5.29
CA PHE A 179 10.01 -13.17 6.13
C PHE A 179 8.60 -12.69 5.73
N GLU A 180 7.89 -13.41 4.86
CA GLU A 180 6.55 -13.00 4.37
C GLU A 180 5.51 -12.79 5.47
N MET A 181 5.62 -13.54 6.59
CA MET A 181 4.72 -13.42 7.73
C MET A 181 5.08 -12.28 8.69
N GLN A 182 6.27 -11.69 8.56
CA GLN A 182 6.82 -10.70 9.49
C GLN A 182 7.03 -9.33 8.84
N LEU A 183 7.29 -9.31 7.53
CA LEU A 183 7.60 -8.11 6.76
C LEU A 183 6.63 -7.99 5.57
N ASP A 184 6.05 -6.81 5.42
CA ASP A 184 5.30 -6.49 4.22
C ASP A 184 6.23 -6.25 3.01
N ASN A 185 5.67 -6.26 1.81
CA ASN A 185 6.44 -6.08 0.58
C ASN A 185 7.22 -4.75 0.57
N LYS A 186 6.69 -3.67 1.17
CA LYS A 186 7.39 -2.37 1.22
C LYS A 186 8.62 -2.44 2.11
N SER A 187 8.53 -3.13 3.22
CA SER A 187 9.65 -3.37 4.14
C SER A 187 10.74 -4.21 3.49
N ILE A 188 10.37 -5.25 2.73
CA ILE A 188 11.35 -6.06 1.98
C ILE A 188 12.06 -5.21 0.91
N TRP A 189 11.33 -4.39 0.15
CA TRP A 189 11.94 -3.46 -0.81
C TRP A 189 12.83 -2.42 -0.15
N ALA A 190 12.51 -1.96 1.05
CA ALA A 190 13.36 -1.05 1.80
C ALA A 190 14.67 -1.72 2.23
N ILE A 191 14.63 -2.98 2.71
CA ILE A 191 15.84 -3.76 3.02
C ILE A 191 16.72 -3.90 1.78
N LEU A 192 16.13 -4.24 0.64
CA LEU A 192 16.85 -4.34 -0.63
C LEU A 192 17.49 -3.01 -1.03
N ALA A 193 16.75 -1.90 -0.86
CA ALA A 193 17.29 -0.55 -1.11
C ALA A 193 18.52 -0.25 -0.25
N PHE A 194 18.50 -0.64 1.02
CA PHE A 194 19.68 -0.50 1.89
C PHE A 194 20.85 -1.37 1.42
N ILE A 195 20.61 -2.64 1.10
CA ILE A 195 21.66 -3.56 0.63
C ILE A 195 22.33 -3.02 -0.64
N LYS A 196 21.53 -2.58 -1.61
CA LYS A 196 22.03 -2.07 -2.91
C LYS A 196 22.69 -0.68 -2.82
N SER A 197 22.50 0.05 -1.72
CA SER A 197 23.11 1.35 -1.50
C SER A 197 24.52 1.27 -0.90
N ARG A 198 25.04 0.06 -0.64
CA ARG A 198 26.33 -0.23 0.01
C ARG A 198 27.27 -0.93 -0.99
#